data_84741a45128acb5e503a37ebaf5fe76e
#
_entry.id   84741a45128acb5e503a37ebaf5fe76e
#
_cell.length_a   1.000
_cell.length_b   1.000
_cell.length_c   1.000
_cell.angle_alpha   90.00
_cell.angle_beta   90.00
_cell.angle_gamma   90.00
#
_symmetry.space_group_name_H-M   'P 1'
#
loop_
_entity.id
_entity.type
_entity.pdbx_description
1 polymer ?
#
loop_
_entity_poly.entity_id
_entity_poly.type
_entity_poly.pdbx_seq_one_letter_code
_entity_poly.pdbx_strand_id
1 'polypeptide(L)'
;MKRILYWLAVLMLLVGCSAQRGTATIPPENSAVVIAILDTGISSTAIDRERLLEGYNYVTNSEDTEDRINHGTAAASIIVGCESAGITGLAPEVLLLPLVVTDKVDGKVTGVTPKVLAQAIYDAVNIYGADIINVSLGIKKDVDAVRKAVEYAHKKGVLIISAVGNDGEDGAFYYPAAYDIVLGVGSHNEDGEVSEFSHQNGSADLLAPGEDIWMASRNGAVYGAKGTSYAAACVSAAAALLLTENPKMAPEQVQQALYTNAMDIGSPGWDMQSGWGILKLTAPQLQ
;
A
#
# COMPACT_ATOMS: atom_id res chain seq x y z
N MET A 1 20.99 -73.73 -7.81
CA MET A 1 19.78 -72.97 -8.20
C MET A 1 19.66 -71.74 -7.28
N LYS A 2 20.12 -70.58 -7.73
CA LYS A 2 20.08 -69.30 -7.00
C LYS A 2 18.95 -68.46 -7.53
N ARG A 3 17.95 -68.14 -6.68
CA ARG A 3 16.85 -67.21 -7.00
C ARG A 3 17.35 -65.77 -6.75
N ILE A 4 17.38 -64.98 -7.77
CA ILE A 4 17.65 -63.53 -7.71
C ILE A 4 16.30 -62.82 -7.56
N LEU A 5 16.09 -62.15 -6.38
CA LEU A 5 14.96 -61.29 -6.12
C LEU A 5 15.29 -59.90 -6.71
N TYR A 6 14.49 -59.46 -7.71
CA TYR A 6 14.49 -58.06 -8.20
C TYR A 6 13.58 -57.21 -7.29
N TRP A 7 14.16 -56.23 -6.63
CA TRP A 7 13.46 -55.15 -6.00
C TRP A 7 13.21 -54.06 -7.05
N LEU A 8 11.96 -53.86 -7.47
CA LEU A 8 11.51 -52.69 -8.22
C LEU A 8 11.28 -51.54 -7.25
N ALA A 9 12.19 -50.55 -7.26
CA ALA A 9 11.98 -49.28 -6.58
C ALA A 9 11.06 -48.43 -7.45
N VAL A 10 9.82 -48.25 -7.02
CA VAL A 10 8.88 -47.29 -7.61
C VAL A 10 9.24 -45.89 -7.09
N LEU A 11 9.92 -45.12 -7.91
CA LEU A 11 10.21 -43.70 -7.65
C LEU A 11 8.93 -42.90 -7.95
N MET A 12 8.14 -42.58 -6.92
CA MET A 12 7.06 -41.61 -7.05
C MET A 12 7.67 -40.21 -7.23
N LEU A 13 7.68 -39.72 -8.45
CA LEU A 13 7.88 -38.32 -8.75
C LEU A 13 6.63 -37.54 -8.27
N LEU A 14 6.76 -36.92 -7.09
CA LEU A 14 5.87 -35.86 -6.68
C LEU A 14 6.18 -34.64 -7.54
N VAL A 15 5.50 -34.54 -8.68
CA VAL A 15 5.42 -33.29 -9.44
C VAL A 15 4.54 -32.34 -8.60
N GLY A 16 5.18 -31.55 -7.76
CA GLY A 16 4.54 -30.41 -7.12
C GLY A 16 4.13 -29.44 -8.22
N CYS A 17 2.84 -29.34 -8.48
CA CYS A 17 2.28 -28.30 -9.33
C CYS A 17 2.44 -26.96 -8.59
N SER A 18 3.63 -26.34 -8.71
CA SER A 18 3.75 -24.91 -8.46
C SER A 18 3.07 -24.22 -9.63
N ALA A 19 1.89 -23.65 -9.41
CA ALA A 19 1.32 -22.73 -10.37
C ALA A 19 2.39 -21.66 -10.66
N GLN A 20 2.94 -21.68 -11.87
CA GLN A 20 3.81 -20.60 -12.34
C GLN A 20 2.92 -19.35 -12.38
N ARG A 21 3.18 -18.43 -11.44
CA ARG A 21 2.64 -17.07 -11.53
C ARG A 21 3.11 -16.50 -12.85
N GLY A 22 2.21 -15.88 -13.62
CA GLY A 22 2.54 -15.26 -14.89
C GLY A 22 3.79 -14.39 -14.74
N THR A 23 4.62 -14.35 -15.77
CA THR A 23 5.76 -13.44 -15.83
C THR A 23 5.20 -12.03 -16.00
N ALA A 24 4.96 -11.34 -14.89
CA ALA A 24 4.66 -9.92 -14.94
C ALA A 24 5.83 -9.23 -15.65
N THR A 25 5.53 -8.44 -16.66
CA THR A 25 6.55 -7.62 -17.33
C THR A 25 6.90 -6.50 -16.37
N ILE A 26 8.09 -6.56 -15.76
CA ILE A 26 8.67 -5.44 -15.01
C ILE A 26 8.74 -4.26 -16.00
N PRO A 27 8.16 -3.09 -15.65
CA PRO A 27 8.24 -1.93 -16.51
C PRO A 27 9.68 -1.55 -16.84
N PRO A 28 10.00 -1.04 -18.04
CA PRO A 28 11.36 -0.65 -18.38
C PRO A 28 11.88 0.48 -17.47
N GLU A 29 13.20 0.55 -17.27
CA GLU A 29 13.93 1.42 -16.32
C GLU A 29 13.68 2.95 -16.43
N ASN A 30 12.82 3.41 -17.33
CA ASN A 30 12.34 4.79 -17.50
C ASN A 30 10.80 4.85 -17.62
N SER A 31 10.09 3.91 -17.02
CA SER A 31 8.63 3.89 -16.98
C SER A 31 8.09 4.78 -15.86
N ALA A 32 6.77 5.04 -15.89
CA ALA A 32 6.07 5.72 -14.80
C ALA A 32 6.32 5.02 -13.46
N VAL A 33 6.32 5.79 -12.37
CA VAL A 33 6.44 5.26 -11.00
C VAL A 33 5.31 4.26 -10.71
N VAL A 34 5.64 3.13 -10.13
CA VAL A 34 4.69 2.06 -9.79
C VAL A 34 4.40 2.07 -8.28
N ILE A 35 3.12 2.25 -7.94
CA ILE A 35 2.63 2.12 -6.56
C ILE A 35 1.87 0.80 -6.42
N ALA A 36 2.41 -0.14 -5.65
CA ALA A 36 1.68 -1.33 -5.25
C ALA A 36 0.67 -0.99 -4.14
N ILE A 37 -0.61 -1.27 -4.37
CA ILE A 37 -1.70 -1.07 -3.41
C ILE A 37 -2.03 -2.41 -2.77
N LEU A 38 -1.57 -2.62 -1.53
CA LEU A 38 -1.88 -3.81 -0.72
C LEU A 38 -3.19 -3.56 0.02
N ASP A 39 -4.31 -3.97 -0.59
CA ASP A 39 -5.65 -3.59 -0.14
C ASP A 39 -6.72 -4.62 -0.55
N THR A 40 -7.93 -4.16 -0.88
CA THR A 40 -9.12 -4.96 -1.25
C THR A 40 -9.27 -5.17 -2.76
N GLY A 41 -8.33 -4.68 -3.56
CA GLY A 41 -8.40 -4.65 -5.02
C GLY A 41 -8.68 -3.25 -5.57
N ILE A 42 -8.72 -3.13 -6.88
CA ILE A 42 -9.04 -1.87 -7.59
C ILE A 42 -10.03 -2.18 -8.68
N SER A 43 -11.14 -1.42 -8.72
CA SER A 43 -12.15 -1.59 -9.77
C SER A 43 -11.73 -0.91 -11.07
N SER A 44 -11.67 -1.70 -12.13
CA SER A 44 -11.43 -1.21 -13.49
C SER A 44 -12.63 -0.44 -14.08
N THR A 45 -13.77 -0.43 -13.38
CA THR A 45 -14.92 0.42 -13.73
C THR A 45 -14.74 1.86 -13.26
N ALA A 46 -14.02 2.06 -12.16
CA ALA A 46 -13.79 3.39 -11.56
C ALA A 46 -12.44 3.98 -11.97
N ILE A 47 -11.41 3.16 -12.04
CA ILE A 47 -10.04 3.60 -12.35
C ILE A 47 -9.70 3.23 -13.80
N ASP A 48 -9.11 4.17 -14.51
CA ASP A 48 -8.68 3.98 -15.89
C ASP A 48 -7.76 2.76 -16.03
N ARG A 49 -8.11 1.88 -16.97
CA ARG A 49 -7.35 0.66 -17.23
C ARG A 49 -5.89 0.93 -17.61
N GLU A 50 -5.61 2.06 -18.23
CA GLU A 50 -4.24 2.44 -18.60
C GLU A 50 -3.36 2.75 -17.37
N ARG A 51 -3.97 3.02 -16.22
CA ARG A 51 -3.28 3.23 -14.94
C ARG A 51 -3.14 1.95 -14.12
N LEU A 52 -3.71 0.83 -14.56
CA LEU A 52 -3.70 -0.44 -13.82
C LEU A 52 -2.74 -1.45 -14.43
N LEU A 53 -1.83 -1.94 -13.63
CA LEU A 53 -1.03 -3.11 -13.93
C LEU A 53 -1.81 -4.40 -13.60
N GLU A 54 -1.40 -5.51 -14.18
CA GLU A 54 -1.89 -6.82 -13.79
C GLU A 54 -1.32 -7.19 -12.42
N GLY A 55 -2.19 -7.40 -11.45
CA GLY A 55 -1.84 -7.70 -10.07
C GLY A 55 -2.19 -9.13 -9.67
N TYR A 56 -2.36 -9.35 -8.37
CA TYR A 56 -2.66 -10.68 -7.83
C TYR A 56 -3.55 -10.63 -6.60
N ASN A 57 -4.45 -11.59 -6.47
CA ASN A 57 -5.32 -11.78 -5.32
C ASN A 57 -4.81 -12.95 -4.46
N TYR A 58 -4.22 -12.64 -3.31
CA TYR A 58 -3.67 -13.62 -2.37
C TYR A 58 -4.72 -14.33 -1.54
N VAL A 59 -5.95 -13.80 -1.50
CA VAL A 59 -7.07 -14.42 -0.76
C VAL A 59 -7.67 -15.56 -1.58
N THR A 60 -7.88 -15.34 -2.88
CA THR A 60 -8.45 -16.31 -3.80
C THR A 60 -7.41 -17.09 -4.60
N ASN A 61 -6.13 -16.69 -4.52
CA ASN A 61 -5.02 -17.22 -5.32
C ASN A 61 -5.30 -17.14 -6.83
N SER A 62 -5.68 -15.95 -7.30
CA SER A 62 -6.05 -15.69 -8.70
C SER A 62 -5.52 -14.33 -9.17
N GLU A 63 -5.64 -14.07 -10.47
CA GLU A 63 -5.34 -12.77 -11.11
C GLU A 63 -6.54 -11.80 -11.05
N ASP A 64 -7.65 -12.19 -10.44
CA ASP A 64 -8.82 -11.34 -10.26
C ASP A 64 -8.61 -10.36 -9.11
N THR A 65 -8.27 -9.13 -9.47
CA THR A 65 -7.98 -8.03 -8.53
C THR A 65 -9.12 -7.01 -8.41
N GLU A 66 -10.31 -7.37 -8.91
CA GLU A 66 -11.48 -6.49 -8.82
C GLU A 66 -11.88 -6.25 -7.36
N ASP A 67 -12.13 -5.00 -7.00
CA ASP A 67 -12.49 -4.61 -5.63
C ASP A 67 -13.94 -4.97 -5.30
N ARG A 68 -14.15 -5.79 -4.28
CA ARG A 68 -15.46 -6.22 -3.79
C ARG A 68 -15.89 -5.54 -2.50
N ILE A 69 -15.01 -4.71 -1.92
CA ILE A 69 -15.21 -4.06 -0.62
C ILE A 69 -15.34 -2.55 -0.75
N ASN A 70 -14.65 -1.93 -1.72
CA ASN A 70 -14.66 -0.50 -2.00
C ASN A 70 -13.56 0.32 -1.28
N HIS A 71 -12.55 -0.33 -0.70
CA HIS A 71 -11.51 0.39 0.05
C HIS A 71 -10.28 0.67 -0.82
N GLY A 72 -9.75 -0.31 -1.54
CA GLY A 72 -8.59 -0.11 -2.41
C GLY A 72 -8.89 0.79 -3.61
N THR A 73 -10.11 0.72 -4.16
CA THR A 73 -10.55 1.65 -5.23
C THR A 73 -10.58 3.09 -4.75
N ALA A 74 -11.05 3.31 -3.52
CA ALA A 74 -11.05 4.64 -2.91
C ALA A 74 -9.63 5.20 -2.79
N ALA A 75 -8.69 4.43 -2.25
CA ALA A 75 -7.28 4.82 -2.18
C ALA A 75 -6.68 5.09 -3.57
N ALA A 76 -6.98 4.24 -4.55
CA ALA A 76 -6.55 4.43 -5.93
C ALA A 76 -7.07 5.74 -6.54
N SER A 77 -8.34 6.10 -6.27
CA SER A 77 -8.94 7.33 -6.79
C SER A 77 -8.32 8.61 -6.20
N ILE A 78 -7.78 8.56 -4.99
CA ILE A 78 -7.01 9.67 -4.42
C ILE A 78 -5.69 9.84 -5.19
N ILE A 79 -5.05 8.72 -5.55
CA ILE A 79 -3.74 8.74 -6.19
C ILE A 79 -3.85 9.15 -7.66
N VAL A 80 -4.62 8.41 -8.47
CA VAL A 80 -4.67 8.64 -9.94
C VAL A 80 -5.92 9.35 -10.43
N GLY A 81 -6.92 9.51 -9.56
CA GLY A 81 -8.21 10.11 -9.91
C GLY A 81 -9.25 9.10 -10.39
N CYS A 82 -10.42 9.62 -10.74
CA CYS A 82 -11.52 8.90 -11.35
C CYS A 82 -12.31 9.85 -12.25
N GLU A 83 -12.15 9.73 -13.56
CA GLU A 83 -12.78 10.63 -14.53
C GLU A 83 -14.30 10.62 -14.43
N SER A 84 -14.92 9.43 -14.33
CA SER A 84 -16.37 9.28 -14.24
C SER A 84 -16.97 9.91 -12.97
N ALA A 85 -16.16 10.06 -11.90
CA ALA A 85 -16.53 10.72 -10.66
C ALA A 85 -16.14 12.22 -10.65
N GLY A 86 -15.43 12.73 -11.66
CA GLY A 86 -14.90 14.09 -11.68
C GLY A 86 -13.80 14.32 -10.63
N ILE A 87 -13.11 13.26 -10.18
CA ILE A 87 -12.04 13.33 -9.19
C ILE A 87 -10.69 13.39 -9.90
N THR A 88 -9.95 14.47 -9.67
CA THR A 88 -8.56 14.58 -10.09
C THR A 88 -7.65 13.91 -9.07
N GLY A 89 -6.79 12.98 -9.51
CA GLY A 89 -5.82 12.34 -8.64
C GLY A 89 -4.64 13.26 -8.31
N LEU A 90 -3.99 13.00 -7.20
CA LEU A 90 -2.81 13.76 -6.77
C LEU A 90 -1.57 13.43 -7.62
N ALA A 91 -1.49 12.23 -8.19
CA ALA A 91 -0.41 11.76 -9.07
C ALA A 91 -0.99 10.97 -10.25
N PRO A 92 -1.68 11.62 -11.20
CA PRO A 92 -2.48 10.94 -12.23
C PRO A 92 -1.66 10.14 -13.25
N GLU A 93 -0.35 10.36 -13.32
CA GLU A 93 0.52 9.71 -14.29
C GLU A 93 1.19 8.41 -13.77
N VAL A 94 1.03 8.08 -12.48
CA VAL A 94 1.62 6.86 -11.92
C VAL A 94 0.84 5.62 -12.33
N LEU A 95 1.48 4.46 -12.21
CA LEU A 95 0.86 3.15 -12.42
C LEU A 95 0.52 2.52 -11.07
N LEU A 96 -0.65 1.93 -10.98
CA LEU A 96 -1.11 1.23 -9.79
C LEU A 96 -1.06 -0.27 -10.00
N LEU A 97 -0.48 -0.97 -9.04
CA LEU A 97 -0.43 -2.42 -8.99
C LEU A 97 -1.37 -2.93 -7.88
N PRO A 98 -2.53 -3.50 -8.21
CA PRO A 98 -3.44 -4.06 -7.21
C PRO A 98 -2.92 -5.39 -6.67
N LEU A 99 -2.59 -5.45 -5.38
CA LEU A 99 -2.24 -6.67 -4.65
C LEU A 99 -3.28 -6.91 -3.57
N VAL A 100 -4.23 -7.82 -3.85
CA VAL A 100 -5.39 -8.06 -2.98
C VAL A 100 -4.98 -8.93 -1.80
N VAL A 101 -4.98 -8.34 -0.61
CA VAL A 101 -4.62 -9.01 0.65
C VAL A 101 -5.80 -9.13 1.62
N THR A 102 -6.91 -8.47 1.29
CA THR A 102 -8.22 -8.56 1.95
C THR A 102 -9.29 -8.62 0.87
N ASP A 103 -10.23 -9.56 0.97
CA ASP A 103 -11.29 -9.71 -0.04
C ASP A 103 -12.59 -10.18 0.62
N LYS A 104 -13.68 -10.10 -0.13
CA LYS A 104 -14.99 -10.61 0.25
C LYS A 104 -15.30 -11.90 -0.51
N VAL A 105 -15.13 -13.04 0.16
CA VAL A 105 -15.40 -14.37 -0.38
C VAL A 105 -16.67 -14.94 0.27
N ASP A 106 -17.59 -15.42 -0.51
CA ASP A 106 -18.88 -15.96 -0.05
C ASP A 106 -19.63 -15.03 0.92
N GLY A 107 -19.59 -13.73 0.63
CA GLY A 107 -20.23 -12.70 1.44
C GLY A 107 -19.50 -12.32 2.73
N LYS A 108 -18.38 -12.97 3.07
CA LYS A 108 -17.58 -12.71 4.27
C LYS A 108 -16.27 -12.02 3.90
N VAL A 109 -15.90 -11.00 4.68
CA VAL A 109 -14.59 -10.36 4.55
C VAL A 109 -13.53 -11.26 5.16
N THR A 110 -12.53 -11.61 4.36
CA THR A 110 -11.33 -12.33 4.81
C THR A 110 -10.21 -11.30 4.94
N GLY A 111 -9.82 -11.00 6.16
CA GLY A 111 -8.77 -10.00 6.45
C GLY A 111 -7.37 -10.53 6.17
N VAL A 112 -6.42 -9.61 6.13
CA VAL A 112 -5.00 -9.88 5.92
C VAL A 112 -4.42 -10.77 7.01
N THR A 113 -3.56 -11.72 6.62
CA THR A 113 -2.74 -12.49 7.55
C THR A 113 -1.27 -12.08 7.43
N PRO A 114 -0.45 -12.27 8.48
CA PRO A 114 0.98 -11.94 8.41
C PRO A 114 1.71 -12.63 7.24
N LYS A 115 1.33 -13.86 6.93
CA LYS A 115 1.90 -14.61 5.80
C LYS A 115 1.57 -13.98 4.47
N VAL A 116 0.30 -13.59 4.28
CA VAL A 116 -0.16 -12.94 3.04
C VAL A 116 0.49 -11.57 2.89
N LEU A 117 0.54 -10.78 3.97
CA LEU A 117 1.17 -9.46 3.94
C LEU A 117 2.66 -9.55 3.57
N ALA A 118 3.42 -10.43 4.23
CA ALA A 118 4.83 -10.63 3.92
C ALA A 118 5.04 -11.09 2.47
N GLN A 119 4.22 -12.03 1.98
CA GLN A 119 4.33 -12.52 0.60
C GLN A 119 4.03 -11.42 -0.41
N ALA A 120 2.98 -10.62 -0.19
CA ALA A 120 2.62 -9.51 -1.08
C ALA A 120 3.73 -8.44 -1.16
N ILE A 121 4.39 -8.13 -0.02
CA ILE A 121 5.54 -7.22 0.01
C ILE A 121 6.71 -7.80 -0.81
N TYR A 122 7.08 -9.08 -0.63
CA TYR A 122 8.14 -9.71 -1.42
C TYR A 122 7.82 -9.72 -2.91
N ASP A 123 6.58 -10.02 -3.28
CA ASP A 123 6.16 -10.10 -4.68
C ASP A 123 6.09 -8.71 -5.33
N ALA A 124 5.64 -7.67 -4.59
CA ALA A 124 5.68 -6.29 -5.06
C ALA A 124 7.08 -5.88 -5.51
N VAL A 125 8.11 -6.30 -4.75
CA VAL A 125 9.52 -6.02 -5.07
C VAL A 125 10.06 -6.90 -6.18
N ASN A 126 9.90 -8.23 -6.07
CA ASN A 126 10.65 -9.19 -6.91
C ASN A 126 9.97 -9.53 -8.23
N ILE A 127 8.63 -9.49 -8.25
CA ILE A 127 7.84 -9.89 -9.43
C ILE A 127 7.41 -8.66 -10.20
N TYR A 128 6.98 -7.62 -9.48
CA TYR A 128 6.31 -6.48 -10.10
C TYR A 128 7.16 -5.21 -10.18
N GLY A 129 8.28 -5.13 -9.46
CA GLY A 129 9.18 -3.98 -9.52
C GLY A 129 8.54 -2.68 -9.04
N ALA A 130 7.74 -2.73 -7.97
CA ALA A 130 7.13 -1.55 -7.39
C ALA A 130 8.19 -0.62 -6.80
N ASP A 131 7.99 0.69 -6.96
CA ASP A 131 8.82 1.76 -6.36
C ASP A 131 8.31 2.11 -4.96
N ILE A 132 6.99 2.09 -4.80
CA ILE A 132 6.28 2.38 -3.55
C ILE A 132 5.32 1.25 -3.25
N ILE A 133 5.19 0.92 -1.97
CA ILE A 133 4.17 -0.01 -1.47
C ILE A 133 3.27 0.76 -0.50
N ASN A 134 2.01 0.99 -0.88
CA ASN A 134 0.98 1.55 -0.01
C ASN A 134 0.26 0.43 0.74
N VAL A 135 0.26 0.50 2.08
CA VAL A 135 -0.40 -0.48 2.95
C VAL A 135 -1.44 0.24 3.81
N SER A 136 -2.70 0.21 3.38
CA SER A 136 -3.81 0.85 4.08
C SER A 136 -4.53 -0.08 5.07
N LEU A 137 -3.80 -1.05 5.60
CA LEU A 137 -4.24 -2.04 6.59
C LEU A 137 -3.06 -2.49 7.44
N GLY A 138 -3.32 -3.23 8.52
CA GLY A 138 -2.23 -3.67 9.39
C GLY A 138 -2.60 -4.85 10.26
N ILE A 139 -1.59 -5.38 10.94
CA ILE A 139 -1.70 -6.43 11.95
C ILE A 139 -1.26 -5.89 13.31
N LYS A 140 -1.97 -6.28 14.41
CA LYS A 140 -1.70 -5.76 15.77
C LYS A 140 -0.49 -6.39 16.46
N LYS A 141 0.21 -7.31 15.79
CA LYS A 141 1.38 -8.00 16.35
C LYS A 141 2.58 -7.80 15.46
N ASP A 142 3.70 -7.52 16.09
CA ASP A 142 5.00 -7.62 15.43
C ASP A 142 5.28 -9.08 15.08
N VAL A 143 5.41 -9.37 13.79
CA VAL A 143 5.64 -10.71 13.27
C VAL A 143 6.91 -10.72 12.42
N ASP A 144 7.86 -11.56 12.78
CA ASP A 144 9.18 -11.66 12.16
C ASP A 144 9.12 -11.80 10.62
N ALA A 145 8.15 -12.53 10.10
CA ALA A 145 7.98 -12.67 8.64
C ALA A 145 7.65 -11.34 7.95
N VAL A 146 6.81 -10.50 8.57
CA VAL A 146 6.45 -9.17 8.04
C VAL A 146 7.63 -8.21 8.18
N ARG A 147 8.30 -8.20 9.34
CA ARG A 147 9.50 -7.40 9.57
C ARG A 147 10.56 -7.68 8.51
N LYS A 148 10.89 -8.95 8.26
CA LYS A 148 11.87 -9.34 7.24
C LYS A 148 11.48 -8.94 5.82
N ALA A 149 10.18 -8.99 5.48
CA ALA A 149 9.69 -8.54 4.18
C ALA A 149 9.85 -7.02 4.03
N VAL A 150 9.56 -6.25 5.08
CA VAL A 150 9.75 -4.79 5.13
C VAL A 150 11.24 -4.42 5.00
N GLU A 151 12.11 -5.03 5.80
CA GLU A 151 13.56 -4.84 5.72
C GLU A 151 14.11 -5.18 4.32
N TYR A 152 13.58 -6.22 3.70
CA TYR A 152 13.94 -6.61 2.35
C TYR A 152 13.53 -5.56 1.31
N ALA A 153 12.28 -5.07 1.36
CA ALA A 153 11.78 -4.03 0.46
C ALA A 153 12.62 -2.76 0.58
N HIS A 154 12.86 -2.30 1.80
CA HIS A 154 13.71 -1.14 2.08
C HIS A 154 15.14 -1.31 1.53
N LYS A 155 15.78 -2.46 1.77
CA LYS A 155 17.11 -2.79 1.23
C LYS A 155 17.15 -2.83 -0.31
N LYS A 156 16.00 -3.07 -0.94
CA LYS A 156 15.86 -3.05 -2.40
C LYS A 156 15.53 -1.65 -2.95
N GLY A 157 15.46 -0.65 -2.10
CA GLY A 157 15.14 0.72 -2.48
C GLY A 157 13.65 1.00 -2.67
N VAL A 158 12.77 0.15 -2.14
CA VAL A 158 11.32 0.32 -2.21
C VAL A 158 10.81 0.98 -0.94
N LEU A 159 10.09 2.09 -1.08
CA LEU A 159 9.49 2.81 0.04
C LEU A 159 8.15 2.17 0.43
N ILE A 160 8.00 1.81 1.70
CA ILE A 160 6.71 1.38 2.25
C ILE A 160 6.07 2.55 3.01
N ILE A 161 4.82 2.85 2.67
CA ILE A 161 3.98 3.87 3.29
C ILE A 161 2.76 3.16 3.88
N SER A 162 2.50 3.35 5.16
CA SER A 162 1.45 2.60 5.84
C SER A 162 0.61 3.45 6.79
N ALA A 163 -0.69 3.21 6.78
CA ALA A 163 -1.64 3.80 7.71
C ALA A 163 -1.38 3.33 9.15
N VAL A 164 -1.37 4.27 10.11
CA VAL A 164 -1.08 3.96 11.51
C VAL A 164 -2.23 3.29 12.26
N GLY A 165 -3.49 3.45 11.80
CA GLY A 165 -4.68 2.87 12.40
C GLY A 165 -5.70 3.92 12.87
N ASN A 166 -6.90 3.46 13.20
CA ASN A 166 -8.07 4.30 13.44
C ASN A 166 -8.74 4.00 14.80
N ASP A 167 -8.00 3.54 15.80
CA ASP A 167 -8.54 3.21 17.14
C ASP A 167 -8.38 4.38 18.14
N GLY A 168 -7.94 5.57 17.69
CA GLY A 168 -7.78 6.78 18.52
C GLY A 168 -6.43 6.88 19.23
N GLU A 169 -6.32 7.82 20.19
CA GLU A 169 -5.08 8.18 20.89
C GLU A 169 -4.40 6.97 21.55
N ASP A 170 -5.16 6.11 22.22
CA ASP A 170 -4.66 4.91 22.90
C ASP A 170 -4.52 3.68 21.99
N GLY A 171 -4.61 3.86 20.69
CA GLY A 171 -4.54 2.78 19.71
C GLY A 171 -3.25 1.96 19.82
N ALA A 172 -3.38 0.63 19.74
CA ALA A 172 -2.23 -0.26 19.73
C ALA A 172 -1.43 -0.08 18.44
N PHE A 173 -0.12 -0.39 18.46
CA PHE A 173 0.69 -0.41 17.26
C PHE A 173 0.13 -1.33 16.18
N TYR A 174 0.05 -0.81 14.97
CA TYR A 174 -0.22 -1.60 13.77
C TYR A 174 1.04 -1.74 12.93
N TYR A 175 1.28 -2.94 12.45
CA TYR A 175 2.40 -3.24 11.57
C TYR A 175 1.88 -3.46 10.13
N PRO A 176 2.56 -2.88 9.13
CA PRO A 176 3.96 -2.45 9.16
C PRO A 176 4.20 -1.00 9.58
N ALA A 177 3.19 -0.15 9.79
CA ALA A 177 3.37 1.28 10.10
C ALA A 177 4.32 1.56 11.29
N ALA A 178 4.32 0.67 12.30
CA ALA A 178 5.14 0.83 13.50
C ALA A 178 6.61 0.36 13.35
N TYR A 179 7.07 0.03 12.15
CA TYR A 179 8.50 -0.23 11.92
C TYR A 179 9.23 1.06 11.52
N ASP A 180 10.34 1.38 12.15
CA ASP A 180 11.12 2.62 11.97
C ASP A 180 11.51 2.95 10.51
N ILE A 181 11.58 1.95 9.63
CA ILE A 181 11.92 2.09 8.22
C ILE A 181 10.71 2.22 7.30
N VAL A 182 9.51 2.16 7.85
CA VAL A 182 8.23 2.39 7.15
C VAL A 182 7.81 3.82 7.43
N LEU A 183 7.28 4.51 6.42
CA LEU A 183 6.68 5.82 6.62
C LEU A 183 5.25 5.63 7.14
N GLY A 184 5.07 5.82 8.44
CA GLY A 184 3.79 5.76 9.10
C GLY A 184 2.96 7.03 8.86
N VAL A 185 1.68 6.88 8.49
CA VAL A 185 0.83 8.02 8.15
C VAL A 185 -0.39 8.07 9.06
N GLY A 186 -0.50 9.18 9.80
CA GLY A 186 -1.67 9.57 10.56
C GLY A 186 -2.60 10.47 9.75
N SER A 187 -3.73 10.83 10.36
CA SER A 187 -4.76 11.69 9.75
C SER A 187 -4.87 13.01 10.47
N HIS A 188 -5.13 14.09 9.72
CA HIS A 188 -5.58 15.37 10.25
C HIS A 188 -6.95 15.75 9.66
N ASN A 189 -7.69 16.61 10.39
CA ASN A 189 -8.95 17.20 9.98
C ASN A 189 -8.74 18.49 9.15
N GLU A 190 -9.81 19.15 8.72
CA GLU A 190 -9.76 20.39 7.92
C GLU A 190 -9.13 21.59 8.67
N ASP A 191 -9.17 21.58 10.00
CA ASP A 191 -8.57 22.61 10.85
C ASP A 191 -7.05 22.41 11.05
N GLY A 192 -6.49 21.32 10.54
CA GLY A 192 -5.09 20.96 10.70
C GLY A 192 -4.76 20.31 12.06
N GLU A 193 -5.76 19.81 12.76
CA GLU A 193 -5.59 19.07 14.02
C GLU A 193 -5.52 17.57 13.75
N VAL A 194 -4.83 16.82 14.60
CA VAL A 194 -4.80 15.35 14.51
C VAL A 194 -6.23 14.81 14.63
N SER A 195 -6.65 13.97 13.69
CA SER A 195 -8.00 13.36 13.72
C SER A 195 -8.20 12.54 14.98
N GLU A 196 -9.36 12.64 15.62
CA GLU A 196 -9.67 11.90 16.87
C GLU A 196 -9.48 10.38 16.75
N PHE A 197 -9.73 9.83 15.56
CA PHE A 197 -9.55 8.39 15.32
C PHE A 197 -8.10 8.01 15.01
N SER A 198 -7.23 8.95 14.61
CA SER A 198 -5.85 8.63 14.25
C SER A 198 -5.07 8.15 15.47
N HIS A 199 -4.24 7.12 15.29
CA HIS A 199 -3.32 6.72 16.35
C HIS A 199 -2.30 7.82 16.63
N GLN A 200 -2.02 8.07 17.92
CA GLN A 200 -1.09 9.07 18.43
C GLN A 200 -0.01 8.42 19.31
N ASN A 201 0.40 7.23 18.95
CA ASN A 201 1.31 6.37 19.72
C ASN A 201 2.76 6.42 19.27
N GLY A 202 3.12 7.43 18.47
CA GLY A 202 4.48 7.60 17.93
C GLY A 202 4.77 6.77 16.67
N SER A 203 3.77 6.10 16.09
CA SER A 203 3.94 5.39 14.81
C SER A 203 3.66 6.27 13.59
N ALA A 204 3.15 7.48 13.76
CA ALA A 204 2.98 8.44 12.69
C ALA A 204 4.28 9.22 12.48
N ASP A 205 4.78 9.24 11.25
CA ASP A 205 5.86 10.12 10.81
C ASP A 205 5.32 11.40 10.20
N LEU A 206 4.17 11.32 9.51
CA LEU A 206 3.48 12.43 8.88
C LEU A 206 1.97 12.32 9.08
N LEU A 207 1.32 13.46 9.06
CA LEU A 207 -0.12 13.57 8.91
C LEU A 207 -0.47 13.99 7.49
N ALA A 208 -1.57 13.46 6.98
CA ALA A 208 -2.16 13.88 5.70
C ALA A 208 -3.70 13.94 5.84
N PRO A 209 -4.42 14.57 4.88
CA PRO A 209 -5.87 14.61 4.93
C PRO A 209 -6.47 13.21 4.99
N GLY A 210 -7.30 12.95 5.98
CA GLY A 210 -7.98 11.67 6.16
C GLY A 210 -9.39 11.81 6.73
N GLU A 211 -9.93 13.03 6.83
CA GLU A 211 -11.33 13.32 7.12
C GLU A 211 -12.00 14.00 5.95
N ASP A 212 -13.29 13.72 5.77
CA ASP A 212 -14.14 14.29 4.71
C ASP A 212 -13.52 14.21 3.31
N ILE A 213 -12.82 13.11 3.05
CA ILE A 213 -12.17 12.85 1.76
C ILE A 213 -13.22 12.34 0.77
N TRP A 214 -13.35 13.05 -0.35
CA TRP A 214 -14.20 12.64 -1.46
C TRP A 214 -13.45 11.72 -2.41
N MET A 215 -13.99 10.54 -2.62
CA MET A 215 -13.34 9.46 -3.35
C MET A 215 -14.33 8.78 -4.30
N ALA A 216 -13.81 7.99 -5.23
CA ALA A 216 -14.63 7.15 -6.06
C ALA A 216 -14.88 5.78 -5.40
N SER A 217 -16.11 5.35 -5.45
CA SER A 217 -16.48 3.98 -5.18
C SER A 217 -16.16 3.08 -6.40
N ARG A 218 -16.17 1.76 -6.20
CA ARG A 218 -15.90 0.77 -7.25
C ARG A 218 -16.83 0.86 -8.48
N ASN A 219 -17.97 1.54 -8.39
CA ASN A 219 -18.87 1.80 -9.50
C ASN A 219 -18.77 3.22 -10.06
N GLY A 220 -17.74 3.97 -9.68
CA GLY A 220 -17.50 5.34 -10.13
C GLY A 220 -18.36 6.42 -9.46
N ALA A 221 -19.18 6.07 -8.46
CA ALA A 221 -19.93 7.08 -7.71
C ALA A 221 -19.04 7.74 -6.65
N VAL A 222 -19.23 9.04 -6.44
CA VAL A 222 -18.53 9.81 -5.39
C VAL A 222 -19.13 9.49 -4.02
N TYR A 223 -18.28 9.32 -3.02
CA TYR A 223 -18.67 9.24 -1.62
C TYR A 223 -17.59 9.81 -0.72
N GLY A 224 -18.00 10.24 0.49
CA GLY A 224 -17.09 10.70 1.52
C GLY A 224 -16.83 9.61 2.56
N ALA A 225 -15.59 9.52 3.03
CA ALA A 225 -15.24 8.67 4.16
C ALA A 225 -14.03 9.25 4.90
N LYS A 226 -13.68 8.63 6.04
CA LYS A 226 -12.53 9.01 6.85
C LYS A 226 -11.67 7.80 7.22
N GLY A 227 -10.38 8.04 7.42
CA GLY A 227 -9.42 7.03 7.85
C GLY A 227 -7.98 7.36 7.48
N THR A 228 -7.04 6.88 8.28
CA THR A 228 -5.59 6.98 8.02
C THR A 228 -5.18 6.26 6.72
N SER A 229 -6.01 5.34 6.23
CA SER A 229 -5.85 4.68 4.92
C SER A 229 -5.80 5.69 3.76
N TYR A 230 -6.66 6.70 3.81
CA TYR A 230 -6.76 7.73 2.77
C TYR A 230 -5.62 8.74 2.89
N ALA A 231 -5.23 9.07 4.12
CA ALA A 231 -4.03 9.85 4.39
C ALA A 231 -2.76 9.17 3.83
N ALA A 232 -2.63 7.85 4.00
CA ALA A 232 -1.53 7.07 3.43
C ALA A 232 -1.51 7.11 1.89
N ALA A 233 -2.68 7.10 1.24
CA ALA A 233 -2.78 7.28 -0.21
C ALA A 233 -2.29 8.66 -0.66
N CYS A 234 -2.63 9.73 0.08
CA CYS A 234 -2.12 11.09 -0.19
C CYS A 234 -0.58 11.15 -0.11
N VAL A 235 0.01 10.56 0.94
CA VAL A 235 1.47 10.51 1.11
C VAL A 235 2.13 9.66 0.02
N SER A 236 1.49 8.54 -0.38
CA SER A 236 1.99 7.70 -1.46
C SER A 236 2.03 8.44 -2.81
N ALA A 237 1.01 9.24 -3.09
CA ALA A 237 0.99 10.10 -4.27
C ALA A 237 2.10 11.15 -4.21
N ALA A 238 2.30 11.83 -3.07
CA ALA A 238 3.35 12.83 -2.90
C ALA A 238 4.75 12.22 -3.06
N ALA A 239 4.99 11.04 -2.49
CA ALA A 239 6.24 10.29 -2.66
C ALA A 239 6.48 9.91 -4.13
N ALA A 240 5.43 9.51 -4.84
CA ALA A 240 5.54 9.15 -6.24
C ALA A 240 5.88 10.35 -7.13
N LEU A 241 5.37 11.54 -6.82
CA LEU A 241 5.74 12.77 -7.54
C LEU A 241 7.22 13.10 -7.36
N LEU A 242 7.77 12.93 -6.14
CA LEU A 242 9.21 13.10 -5.90
C LEU A 242 10.04 12.10 -6.70
N LEU A 243 9.61 10.84 -6.77
CA LEU A 243 10.28 9.81 -7.58
C LEU A 243 10.14 10.05 -9.08
N THR A 244 9.02 10.62 -9.54
CA THR A 244 8.85 11.01 -10.95
C THR A 244 9.85 12.09 -11.35
N GLU A 245 10.09 13.09 -10.48
CA GLU A 245 11.08 14.12 -10.71
C GLU A 245 12.52 13.59 -10.55
N ASN A 246 12.74 12.68 -9.59
CA ASN A 246 14.05 12.16 -9.21
C ASN A 246 14.02 10.64 -9.02
N PRO A 247 14.03 9.83 -10.10
CA PRO A 247 13.82 8.38 -10.06
C PRO A 247 14.88 7.58 -9.27
N LYS A 248 15.98 8.22 -8.86
CA LYS A 248 17.08 7.57 -8.14
C LYS A 248 17.13 7.89 -6.65
N MET A 249 16.11 8.58 -6.12
CA MET A 249 16.05 8.82 -4.68
C MET A 249 15.89 7.52 -3.93
N ALA A 250 16.73 7.33 -2.90
CA ALA A 250 16.54 6.23 -1.96
C ALA A 250 15.33 6.51 -1.05
N PRO A 251 14.72 5.48 -0.45
CA PRO A 251 13.57 5.64 0.44
C PRO A 251 13.77 6.72 1.51
N GLU A 252 14.93 6.74 2.16
CA GLU A 252 15.28 7.72 3.19
C GLU A 252 15.35 9.15 2.65
N GLN A 253 15.76 9.32 1.40
CA GLN A 253 15.80 10.64 0.76
C GLN A 253 14.38 11.13 0.45
N VAL A 254 13.48 10.24 0.02
CA VAL A 254 12.06 10.58 -0.17
C VAL A 254 11.42 10.95 1.16
N GLN A 255 11.61 10.13 2.20
CA GLN A 255 11.12 10.41 3.55
C GLN A 255 11.63 11.77 4.05
N GLN A 256 12.92 12.01 3.97
CA GLN A 256 13.53 13.28 4.41
C GLN A 256 12.99 14.49 3.63
N ALA A 257 12.75 14.36 2.33
CA ALA A 257 12.15 15.42 1.53
C ALA A 257 10.72 15.73 1.98
N LEU A 258 9.92 14.71 2.26
CA LEU A 258 8.56 14.86 2.77
C LEU A 258 8.55 15.50 4.17
N TYR A 259 9.42 15.05 5.08
CA TYR A 259 9.54 15.59 6.45
C TYR A 259 9.98 17.06 6.46
N THR A 260 10.98 17.40 5.63
CA THR A 260 11.50 18.78 5.54
C THR A 260 10.44 19.76 5.02
N ASN A 261 9.52 19.29 4.19
CA ASN A 261 8.44 20.11 3.64
C ASN A 261 7.14 20.02 4.46
N ALA A 262 7.08 19.25 5.53
CA ALA A 262 5.91 19.19 6.39
C ALA A 262 5.68 20.52 7.14
N MET A 263 4.45 20.77 7.49
CA MET A 263 4.08 21.86 8.40
C MET A 263 4.08 21.31 9.81
N ASP A 264 5.09 21.68 10.56
CA ASP A 264 5.21 21.32 11.97
C ASP A 264 4.01 21.85 12.78
N ILE A 265 3.39 20.96 13.55
CA ILE A 265 2.28 21.25 14.46
C ILE A 265 2.57 20.59 15.83
N GLY A 266 1.95 21.08 16.88
CA GLY A 266 2.17 20.53 18.21
C GLY A 266 3.50 20.99 18.82
N SER A 267 4.30 20.07 19.33
CA SER A 267 5.63 20.38 19.87
C SER A 267 6.64 20.54 18.75
N PRO A 268 7.56 21.53 18.81
CA PRO A 268 8.52 21.77 17.73
C PRO A 268 9.37 20.55 17.39
N GLY A 269 9.44 20.20 16.11
CA GLY A 269 10.11 19.02 15.58
C GLY A 269 9.24 17.78 15.66
N TRP A 270 9.85 16.60 15.62
CA TRP A 270 9.09 15.37 15.71
C TRP A 270 8.46 15.17 17.09
N ASP A 271 7.17 14.86 17.13
CA ASP A 271 6.45 14.47 18.34
C ASP A 271 5.59 13.22 18.16
N MET A 272 5.13 12.62 19.26
CA MET A 272 4.42 11.35 19.25
C MET A 272 3.03 11.40 18.59
N GLN A 273 2.41 12.59 18.53
CA GLN A 273 1.03 12.75 18.07
C GLN A 273 0.97 13.03 16.57
N SER A 274 1.91 13.86 16.09
CA SER A 274 1.90 14.40 14.72
C SER A 274 3.09 14.00 13.87
N GLY A 275 4.08 13.30 14.44
CA GLY A 275 5.33 13.00 13.74
C GLY A 275 6.07 14.30 13.39
N TRP A 276 6.47 14.49 12.14
CA TRP A 276 7.05 15.72 11.60
C TRP A 276 6.01 16.78 11.20
N GLY A 277 4.73 16.49 11.38
CA GLY A 277 3.63 17.39 11.08
C GLY A 277 2.83 17.03 9.81
N ILE A 278 2.16 18.02 9.26
CA ILE A 278 1.22 17.86 8.15
C ILE A 278 1.96 17.91 6.81
N LEU A 279 1.70 16.92 5.96
CA LEU A 279 2.16 16.90 4.57
C LEU A 279 1.70 18.16 3.82
N LYS A 280 2.62 18.93 3.26
CA LYS A 280 2.28 20.03 2.33
C LYS A 280 2.19 19.50 0.91
N LEU A 281 0.98 19.51 0.38
CA LEU A 281 0.74 19.34 -1.06
C LEU A 281 0.92 20.71 -1.72
N THR A 282 1.85 20.84 -2.66
CA THR A 282 2.10 22.10 -3.37
C THR A 282 1.13 22.30 -4.53
N ALA A 283 0.92 23.54 -4.95
CA ALA A 283 -0.14 23.94 -5.88
C ALA A 283 -0.28 23.18 -7.22
N PRO A 284 0.76 22.56 -7.83
CA PRO A 284 0.55 21.69 -8.99
C PRO A 284 -0.18 20.40 -8.66
N GLN A 285 -0.29 20.02 -7.39
CA GLN A 285 -0.85 18.78 -6.89
C GLN A 285 -2.31 18.92 -6.45
N LEU A 286 -2.85 20.15 -6.43
CA LEU A 286 -4.21 20.48 -6.00
C LEU A 286 -5.09 21.07 -7.13
N GLN A 287 -4.59 21.13 -8.37
CA GLN A 287 -5.32 21.55 -9.56
C GLN A 287 -5.81 20.29 -10.34
#